data_c7c6c3af3da8a3895e4abf3def78e0f1
#
_entry.id   c7c6c3af3da8a3895e4abf3def78e0f1
#
_cell.length_a   1.000
_cell.length_b   1.000
_cell.length_c   1.000
_cell.angle_alpha   90.00
_cell.angle_beta   90.00
_cell.angle_gamma   90.00
#
_symmetry.space_group_name_H-M   'P 1'
#
loop_
_entity.id
_entity.type
_entity.pdbx_description
1 polymer ?
#
loop_
_entity_poly.entity_id
_entity_poly.type
_entity_poly.pdbx_seq_one_letter_code
_entity_poly.pdbx_strand_id
1 'polypeptide(L)'
;MFTVGMPIAGELYFMYATMLIAVPTGVKVFNWVTTMYKGALTFETPMLFSIAFVILFTFGGFTGMMLSIAAADTQYHDTYFVVAHFHYVMVAGAVFSGTAAVYYWLPKWCGKMYDETMGKLQFWICLLYTSPSPRDGLLSRMPSSA
;
A
#
# COMPACT_ATOMS: atom_id res chain seq x y z
N MET A 1 7.19 -7.56 17.97
CA MET A 1 7.80 -8.90 18.03
C MET A 1 9.28 -8.82 18.43
N PHE A 2 10.10 -8.04 17.75
CA PHE A 2 11.54 -7.89 18.05
C PHE A 2 11.86 -7.10 19.33
N THR A 3 10.89 -6.49 19.99
CA THR A 3 11.06 -5.69 21.21
C THR A 3 10.62 -6.40 22.49
N VAL A 4 10.19 -7.66 22.41
CA VAL A 4 9.68 -8.42 23.57
C VAL A 4 10.73 -9.28 24.28
N GLY A 5 12.01 -9.15 23.94
CA GLY A 5 13.10 -9.87 24.59
C GLY A 5 13.21 -11.34 24.18
N MET A 6 12.95 -11.65 22.92
CA MET A 6 13.17 -12.99 22.39
C MET A 6 14.67 -13.35 22.33
N PRO A 7 15.02 -14.66 22.40
CA PRO A 7 16.37 -15.10 22.11
C PRO A 7 16.81 -14.68 20.69
N ILE A 8 18.09 -14.34 20.51
CA ILE A 8 18.64 -13.90 19.21
C ILE A 8 18.33 -14.89 18.07
N ALA A 9 18.38 -16.20 18.35
CA ALA A 9 18.03 -17.21 17.36
C ALA A 9 16.58 -17.12 16.89
N GLY A 10 15.65 -16.78 17.80
CA GLY A 10 14.25 -16.55 17.47
C GLY A 10 14.05 -15.27 16.65
N GLU A 11 14.73 -14.19 16.99
CA GLU A 11 14.69 -12.94 16.22
C GLU A 11 15.19 -13.14 14.79
N LEU A 12 16.31 -13.82 14.62
CA LEU A 12 16.87 -14.15 13.31
C LEU A 12 15.91 -15.03 12.48
N TYR A 13 15.32 -16.03 13.10
CA TYR A 13 14.33 -16.89 12.42
C TYR A 13 13.15 -16.08 11.88
N PHE A 14 12.55 -15.24 12.71
CA PHE A 14 11.41 -14.42 12.29
C PHE A 14 11.80 -13.33 11.31
N MET A 15 13.00 -12.77 11.41
CA MET A 15 13.52 -11.82 10.43
C MET A 15 13.60 -12.45 9.04
N TYR A 16 14.22 -13.63 8.92
CA TYR A 16 14.32 -14.33 7.64
C TYR A 16 12.95 -14.80 7.13
N ALA A 17 12.11 -15.33 8.00
CA ALA A 17 10.77 -15.78 7.63
C ALA A 17 9.91 -14.62 7.08
N THR A 18 9.98 -13.46 7.73
CA THR A 18 9.28 -12.25 7.27
C THR A 18 9.84 -11.72 5.96
N MET A 19 11.17 -11.75 5.80
CA MET A 19 11.82 -11.31 4.56
C MET A 19 11.48 -12.22 3.37
N LEU A 20 11.28 -13.52 3.60
CA LEU A 20 10.87 -14.46 2.56
C LEU A 20 9.50 -14.12 1.94
N ILE A 21 8.62 -13.44 2.67
CA ILE A 21 7.32 -12.99 2.15
C ILE A 21 7.49 -11.94 1.04
N ALA A 22 8.58 -11.19 1.05
CA ALA A 22 8.88 -10.21 0.03
C ALA A 22 9.08 -10.83 -1.37
N VAL A 23 9.60 -12.05 -1.46
CA VAL A 23 9.89 -12.72 -2.73
C VAL A 23 8.62 -13.00 -3.53
N PRO A 24 7.61 -13.74 -3.03
CA PRO A 24 6.39 -14.00 -3.79
C PRO A 24 5.59 -12.72 -4.05
N THR A 25 5.63 -11.75 -3.14
CA THR A 25 4.98 -10.45 -3.33
C THR A 25 5.65 -9.66 -4.46
N GLY A 26 6.98 -9.67 -4.52
CA GLY A 26 7.74 -9.07 -5.62
C GLY A 26 7.40 -9.69 -6.97
N VAL A 27 7.28 -11.01 -7.04
CA VAL A 27 6.84 -11.73 -8.26
C VAL A 27 5.47 -11.24 -8.72
N LYS A 28 4.52 -11.03 -7.80
CA LYS A 28 3.20 -10.48 -8.13
C LYS A 28 3.29 -9.07 -8.73
N VAL A 29 4.08 -8.19 -8.13
CA VAL A 29 4.29 -6.83 -8.65
C VAL A 29 4.87 -6.88 -10.06
N PHE A 30 5.88 -7.70 -10.29
CA PHE A 30 6.44 -7.90 -11.64
C PHE A 30 5.41 -8.46 -12.63
N ASN A 31 4.55 -9.37 -12.22
CA ASN A 31 3.48 -9.89 -13.06
C ASN A 31 2.48 -8.78 -13.45
N TRP A 32 2.11 -7.90 -12.53
CA TRP A 32 1.23 -6.77 -12.84
C TRP A 32 1.88 -5.79 -13.82
N VAL A 33 3.15 -5.44 -13.58
CA VAL A 33 3.90 -4.54 -14.48
C VAL A 33 4.08 -5.15 -15.86
N THR A 34 4.43 -6.45 -15.95
CA THR A 34 4.58 -7.15 -17.22
C THR A 34 3.27 -7.30 -17.97
N THR A 35 2.15 -7.45 -17.28
CA THR A 35 0.82 -7.46 -17.91
C THR A 35 0.50 -6.12 -18.58
N MET A 36 0.94 -5.01 -18.00
CA MET A 36 0.78 -3.68 -18.58
C MET A 36 1.79 -3.38 -19.70
N TYR A 37 2.93 -4.06 -19.69
CA TYR A 37 4.01 -3.82 -20.65
C TYR A 37 3.58 -4.19 -22.08
N LYS A 38 3.73 -3.24 -23.00
CA LYS A 38 3.27 -3.36 -24.41
C LYS A 38 1.78 -3.66 -24.58
N GLY A 39 0.96 -3.48 -23.54
CA GLY A 39 -0.49 -3.57 -23.63
C GLY A 39 -1.11 -2.31 -24.24
N ALA A 40 -2.30 -2.43 -24.82
CA ALA A 40 -3.11 -1.29 -25.22
C ALA A 40 -3.76 -0.68 -23.97
N LEU A 41 -3.06 0.23 -23.31
CA LEU A 41 -3.55 0.88 -22.10
C LEU A 41 -4.48 2.03 -22.44
N THR A 42 -5.68 2.03 -21.86
CA THR A 42 -6.59 3.17 -21.86
C THR A 42 -6.62 3.75 -20.45
N PHE A 43 -6.40 5.06 -20.33
CA PHE A 43 -6.36 5.73 -19.01
C PHE A 43 -7.79 6.13 -18.56
N GLU A 44 -8.65 5.14 -18.48
CA GLU A 44 -9.98 5.26 -17.88
C GLU A 44 -9.86 5.19 -16.34
N THR A 45 -10.92 5.58 -15.65
CA THR A 45 -10.95 5.60 -14.17
C THR A 45 -10.47 4.30 -13.52
N PRO A 46 -10.92 3.10 -13.91
CA PRO A 46 -10.45 1.85 -13.29
C PRO A 46 -8.95 1.62 -13.49
N MET A 47 -8.42 2.04 -14.64
CA MET A 47 -6.98 1.87 -14.93
C MET A 47 -6.12 2.80 -14.08
N LEU A 48 -6.56 4.03 -13.82
CA LEU A 48 -5.86 4.97 -12.93
C LEU A 48 -5.77 4.43 -11.51
N PHE A 49 -6.86 3.88 -10.97
CA PHE A 49 -6.86 3.24 -9.66
C PHE A 49 -5.95 2.01 -9.62
N SER A 50 -5.91 1.21 -10.68
CA SER A 50 -5.05 0.02 -10.77
C SER A 50 -3.57 0.38 -10.81
N ILE A 51 -3.18 1.41 -11.55
CA ILE A 51 -1.79 1.90 -11.60
C ILE A 51 -1.38 2.47 -10.24
N ALA A 52 -2.23 3.30 -9.64
CA ALA A 52 -1.97 3.84 -8.31
C ALA A 52 -1.83 2.73 -7.26
N PHE A 53 -2.68 1.69 -7.32
CA PHE A 53 -2.55 0.50 -6.48
C PHE A 53 -1.14 -0.12 -6.60
N VAL A 54 -0.66 -0.41 -7.80
CA VAL A 54 0.65 -1.05 -8.01
C VAL A 54 1.77 -0.19 -7.44
N ILE A 55 1.74 1.12 -7.66
CA ILE A 55 2.76 2.06 -7.17
C ILE A 55 2.75 2.13 -5.64
N LEU A 56 1.59 2.44 -5.05
CA LEU A 56 1.46 2.61 -3.60
C LEU A 56 1.75 1.32 -2.84
N PHE A 57 1.27 0.19 -3.35
CA PHE A 57 1.53 -1.13 -2.77
C PHE A 57 3.02 -1.48 -2.80
N THR A 58 3.73 -1.12 -3.87
CA THR A 58 5.18 -1.34 -3.99
C THR A 58 5.95 -0.52 -2.96
N PHE A 59 5.60 0.76 -2.78
CA PHE A 59 6.18 1.57 -1.72
C PHE A 59 5.90 1.00 -0.33
N GLY A 60 4.66 0.56 -0.07
CA GLY A 60 4.30 -0.15 1.16
C GLY A 60 5.12 -1.42 1.38
N GLY A 61 5.40 -2.17 0.31
CA GLY A 61 6.26 -3.36 0.36
C GLY A 61 7.70 -3.03 0.76
N PHE A 62 8.29 -1.96 0.24
CA PHE A 62 9.62 -1.51 0.63
C PHE A 62 9.69 -1.12 2.10
N THR A 63 8.71 -0.38 2.61
CA THR A 63 8.65 -0.06 4.05
C THR A 63 8.48 -1.31 4.91
N GLY A 64 7.76 -2.32 4.43
CA GLY A 64 7.62 -3.61 5.09
C GLY A 64 8.92 -4.39 5.18
N MET A 65 9.74 -4.35 4.13
CA MET A 65 11.09 -4.93 4.14
C MET A 65 11.99 -4.27 5.19
N MET A 66 11.89 -2.95 5.35
CA MET A 66 12.63 -2.23 6.41
C MET A 66 12.18 -2.68 7.80
N LEU A 67 10.89 -2.87 8.02
CA LEU A 67 10.32 -3.35 9.29
C LEU A 67 10.65 -4.83 9.58
N SER A 68 10.98 -5.63 8.56
CA SER A 68 11.37 -7.02 8.74
C SER A 68 12.77 -7.19 9.36
N ILE A 69 13.61 -6.16 9.28
CA ILE A 69 14.97 -6.17 9.84
C ILE A 69 14.90 -5.85 11.33
N ALA A 70 15.28 -6.79 12.19
CA ALA A 70 15.17 -6.64 13.64
C ALA A 70 15.88 -5.38 14.17
N ALA A 71 17.08 -5.09 13.69
CA ALA A 71 17.83 -3.90 14.09
C ALA A 71 17.16 -2.57 13.69
N ALA A 72 16.46 -2.54 12.56
CA ALA A 72 15.70 -1.37 12.12
C ALA A 72 14.37 -1.25 12.86
N ASP A 73 13.69 -2.39 13.10
CA ASP A 73 12.38 -2.42 13.76
C ASP A 73 12.45 -1.94 15.20
N THR A 74 13.57 -2.12 15.91
CA THR A 74 13.75 -1.56 17.26
C THR A 74 13.62 -0.04 17.31
N GLN A 75 13.90 0.66 16.21
CA GLN A 75 13.75 2.10 16.09
C GLN A 75 12.39 2.51 15.53
N TYR A 76 11.79 1.68 14.68
CA TYR A 76 10.52 1.98 14.01
C TYR A 76 9.30 1.39 14.72
N HIS A 77 9.50 0.46 15.65
CA HIS A 77 8.42 -0.16 16.41
C HIS A 77 7.64 0.88 17.23
N ASP A 78 6.32 0.75 17.25
CA ASP A 78 5.39 1.69 17.91
C ASP A 78 5.53 3.16 17.44
N THR A 79 5.99 3.36 16.22
CA THR A 79 6.04 4.67 15.56
C THR A 79 5.02 4.77 14.43
N TYR A 80 4.78 5.99 13.95
CA TYR A 80 3.93 6.22 12.76
C TYR A 80 4.49 5.61 11.48
N PHE A 81 5.76 5.18 11.46
CA PHE A 81 6.32 4.45 10.33
C PHE A 81 5.59 3.12 10.08
N VAL A 82 5.24 2.39 11.14
CA VAL A 82 4.45 1.16 11.05
C VAL A 82 3.04 1.46 10.55
N VAL A 83 2.43 2.54 11.06
CA VAL A 83 1.12 3.01 10.61
C VAL A 83 1.15 3.36 9.12
N ALA A 84 2.15 4.07 8.66
CA ALA A 84 2.34 4.38 7.25
C ALA A 84 2.49 3.11 6.40
N HIS A 85 3.28 2.15 6.87
CA HIS A 85 3.46 0.87 6.17
C HIS A 85 2.13 0.17 5.90
N PHE A 86 1.35 -0.11 6.94
CA PHE A 86 0.11 -0.86 6.74
C PHE A 86 -0.98 -0.05 6.01
N HIS A 87 -0.98 1.29 6.11
CA HIS A 87 -1.87 2.12 5.30
C HIS A 87 -1.54 2.02 3.82
N TYR A 88 -0.26 2.10 3.43
CA TYR A 88 0.13 1.89 2.03
C TYR A 88 -0.22 0.51 1.51
N VAL A 89 -0.06 -0.54 2.31
CA VAL A 89 -0.38 -1.90 1.91
C VAL A 89 -1.89 -2.14 1.91
N MET A 90 -2.58 -1.81 3.00
CA MET A 90 -4.00 -2.12 3.18
C MET A 90 -4.92 -1.18 2.40
N VAL A 91 -4.70 0.14 2.48
CA VAL A 91 -5.55 1.12 1.78
C VAL A 91 -5.32 1.03 0.28
N ALA A 92 -4.07 1.00 -0.18
CA ALA A 92 -3.80 0.77 -1.59
C ALA A 92 -4.33 -0.60 -2.04
N GLY A 93 -4.09 -1.66 -1.26
CA GLY A 93 -4.56 -3.00 -1.57
C GLY A 93 -6.08 -3.13 -1.62
N ALA A 94 -6.78 -2.75 -0.58
CA ALA A 94 -8.23 -2.96 -0.47
C ALA A 94 -9.04 -1.83 -1.13
N VAL A 95 -8.73 -0.56 -0.84
CA VAL A 95 -9.54 0.56 -1.30
C VAL A 95 -9.31 0.84 -2.78
N PHE A 96 -8.05 1.00 -3.21
CA PHE A 96 -7.77 1.31 -4.63
C PHE A 96 -8.14 0.16 -5.56
N SER A 97 -7.76 -1.08 -5.22
CA SER A 97 -8.13 -2.24 -6.05
C SER A 97 -9.63 -2.52 -6.04
N GLY A 98 -10.29 -2.38 -4.88
CA GLY A 98 -11.72 -2.54 -4.75
C GLY A 98 -12.49 -1.47 -5.54
N THR A 99 -12.05 -0.21 -5.46
CA THR A 99 -12.67 0.87 -6.25
C THR A 99 -12.46 0.66 -7.75
N ALA A 100 -11.26 0.26 -8.17
CA ALA A 100 -11.00 -0.10 -9.57
C ALA A 100 -11.94 -1.21 -10.04
N ALA A 101 -12.14 -2.24 -9.22
CA ALA A 101 -13.04 -3.35 -9.50
C ALA A 101 -14.50 -2.90 -9.63
N VAL A 102 -14.97 -2.05 -8.72
CA VAL A 102 -16.32 -1.48 -8.77
C VAL A 102 -16.52 -0.68 -10.05
N TYR A 103 -15.63 0.24 -10.39
CA TYR A 103 -15.71 1.02 -11.62
C TYR A 103 -15.69 0.15 -12.90
N TYR A 104 -14.94 -0.96 -12.87
CA TYR A 104 -14.86 -1.86 -14.01
C TYR A 104 -16.08 -2.76 -14.18
N TRP A 105 -16.64 -3.27 -13.07
CA TRP A 105 -17.75 -4.23 -13.12
C TRP A 105 -19.13 -3.62 -12.99
N LEU A 106 -19.27 -2.48 -12.29
CA LEU A 106 -20.58 -1.84 -12.10
C LEU A 106 -21.32 -1.54 -13.42
N PRO A 107 -20.66 -1.00 -14.47
CA PRO A 107 -21.32 -0.82 -15.76
C PRO A 107 -21.84 -2.11 -16.38
N LYS A 108 -21.12 -3.22 -16.15
CA LYS A 108 -21.49 -4.55 -16.66
C LYS A 108 -22.71 -5.12 -15.93
N TRP A 109 -22.87 -4.80 -14.65
CA TRP A 109 -24.01 -5.25 -13.84
C TRP A 109 -25.24 -4.40 -14.03
N CYS A 110 -25.07 -3.07 -14.12
CA CYS A 110 -26.20 -2.13 -14.18
C CYS A 110 -26.55 -1.71 -15.60
N GLY A 111 -25.70 -1.99 -16.61
CA GLY A 111 -25.91 -1.58 -17.99
C GLY A 111 -25.81 -0.07 -18.23
N LYS A 112 -25.37 0.72 -17.26
CA LYS A 112 -25.21 2.17 -17.36
C LYS A 112 -23.75 2.55 -17.11
N MET A 113 -23.19 3.38 -17.99
CA MET A 113 -21.84 3.95 -17.76
C MET A 113 -21.92 5.09 -16.74
N TYR A 114 -20.89 5.18 -15.94
CA TYR A 114 -20.67 6.31 -15.04
C TYR A 114 -20.04 7.50 -15.79
N ASP A 115 -20.04 8.69 -15.17
CA ASP A 115 -19.34 9.85 -15.70
C ASP A 115 -17.84 9.73 -15.43
N GLU A 116 -17.05 9.63 -16.51
CA GLU A 116 -15.59 9.53 -16.44
C GLU A 116 -14.93 10.75 -15.75
N THR A 117 -15.49 11.94 -15.95
CA THR A 117 -14.95 13.17 -15.35
C THR A 117 -15.05 13.13 -13.83
N MET A 118 -16.19 12.71 -13.32
CA MET A 118 -16.43 12.56 -11.89
C MET A 118 -15.59 11.42 -11.32
N GLY A 119 -15.42 10.32 -12.04
CA GLY A 119 -14.56 9.21 -11.65
C GLY A 119 -13.08 9.62 -11.52
N LYS A 120 -12.57 10.38 -12.46
CA LYS A 120 -11.19 10.93 -12.41
C LYS A 120 -11.02 11.94 -11.29
N LEU A 121 -12.02 12.79 -11.04
CA LEU A 121 -12.00 13.71 -9.91
C LEU A 121 -11.96 12.96 -8.59
N GLN A 122 -12.77 11.93 -8.42
CA GLN A 122 -12.74 11.06 -7.24
C GLN A 122 -11.37 10.40 -7.07
N PHE A 123 -10.74 9.92 -8.13
CA PHE A 123 -9.40 9.36 -8.09
C PHE A 123 -8.38 10.34 -7.50
N TRP A 124 -8.35 11.58 -8.00
CA TRP A 124 -7.40 12.58 -7.51
C TRP A 124 -7.65 12.97 -6.06
N ILE A 125 -8.89 13.15 -5.66
CA ILE A 125 -9.25 13.45 -4.26
C ILE A 125 -8.84 12.28 -3.35
N CYS A 126 -9.13 11.05 -3.76
CA CYS A 126 -8.79 9.85 -3.02
C CYS A 126 -7.26 9.69 -2.88
N LEU A 127 -6.51 9.92 -3.96
CA LEU A 127 -5.05 9.86 -3.95
C LEU A 127 -4.44 10.91 -3.02
N LEU A 128 -4.94 12.15 -3.06
CA LEU A 128 -4.47 13.22 -2.18
C LEU A 128 -4.79 12.95 -0.71
N TYR A 129 -5.95 12.38 -0.43
CA TYR A 129 -6.34 12.02 0.94
C TYR A 129 -5.51 10.85 1.49
N THR A 130 -5.19 9.88 0.65
CA THR A 130 -4.41 8.68 1.02
C THR A 130 -2.90 8.98 1.10
N SER A 131 -2.43 10.01 0.40
CA SER A 131 -1.03 10.43 0.49
C SER A 131 -0.75 11.00 1.89
N PRO A 132 0.32 10.54 2.59
CA PRO A 132 0.66 11.07 3.91
C PRO A 132 0.89 12.58 3.82
N SER A 133 0.01 13.33 4.46
CA SER A 133 0.11 14.77 4.46
C SER A 133 1.19 15.22 5.46
N PRO A 134 1.86 16.36 5.23
CA PRO A 134 2.79 16.93 6.22
C PRO A 134 2.14 17.19 7.59
N ARG A 135 0.80 17.25 7.64
CA ARG A 135 0.03 17.41 8.88
C ARG A 135 0.07 16.16 9.77
N ASP A 136 0.16 14.98 9.18
CA ASP A 136 0.29 13.72 9.94
C ASP A 136 1.63 13.67 10.70
N GLY A 137 2.68 14.24 10.11
CA GLY A 137 3.97 14.42 10.77
C GLY A 137 3.94 15.45 11.91
N LEU A 138 3.04 16.43 11.87
CA LEU A 138 2.86 17.42 12.95
C LEU A 138 2.04 16.85 14.11
N LEU A 139 1.00 16.05 13.81
CA LEU A 139 0.18 15.37 14.82
C LEU A 139 1.00 14.31 15.58
N SER A 140 1.96 13.65 14.90
CA SER A 140 2.85 12.68 15.54
C SER A 140 3.85 13.30 16.53
N ARG A 141 4.04 14.61 16.47
CA ARG A 141 4.93 15.37 17.38
C ARG A 141 4.23 15.94 18.60
N MET A 142 2.91 15.79 18.73
CA MET A 142 2.24 16.14 19.97
C MET A 142 2.62 15.13 21.04
N PRO A 143 3.32 15.56 22.12
CA PRO A 143 3.54 14.67 23.24
C PRO A 143 2.19 14.26 23.79
N SER A 144 2.00 12.97 24.02
CA SER A 144 0.87 12.47 24.79
C SER A 144 1.03 13.01 26.23
N SER A 145 0.61 14.23 26.44
CA SER A 145 0.55 14.82 27.76
C SER A 145 -0.69 14.28 28.46
N ALA A 146 -0.40 13.59 29.54
CA ALA A 146 -1.21 13.10 30.62
C ALA A 146 -1.79 11.71 30.46
#